data_92747bbd566f0d0ca23630124415120a
#
_entry.id   92747bbd566f0d0ca23630124415120a
#
_cell.length_a   1.000
_cell.length_b   1.000
_cell.length_c   1.000
_cell.angle_alpha   90.00
_cell.angle_beta   90.00
_cell.angle_gamma   90.00
#
_symmetry.space_group_name_H-M   'P 1'
#
loop_
_entity.id
_entity.type
_entity.pdbx_description
1 polymer ?
#
loop_
_entity_poly.entity_id
_entity_poly.type
_entity_poly.pdbx_seq_one_letter_code
_entity_poly.pdbx_strand_id
1 'polypeptide(L)'
;MVLAYSGGLDTSIIIPWLIENYDCEVIAFAADLGQNDFPDAKALEQKALNTGASKCYVLDLRKEFLEDYVWPTVRAGARYENTYLLGTSFARPLIAKYQVKIAEKEGAYAVAHGATGKGNDQVRFELTYAAMNPKLEVIAPW
;
A
#
# COMPACT_ATOMS: atom_id res chain seq x y z
N MET A 1 -10.55 -6.67 -6.06
CA MET A 1 -10.02 -5.84 -4.97
C MET A 1 -8.56 -5.46 -5.22
N VAL A 2 -8.07 -4.35 -4.66
CA VAL A 2 -6.64 -3.98 -4.75
C VAL A 2 -6.00 -4.09 -3.38
N LEU A 3 -4.97 -4.92 -3.25
CA LEU A 3 -4.22 -5.17 -2.01
C LEU A 3 -2.90 -4.40 -1.99
N ALA A 4 -2.63 -3.62 -0.95
CA ALA A 4 -1.29 -3.11 -0.66
C ALA A 4 -0.37 -4.29 -0.30
N TYR A 5 0.55 -4.62 -1.21
CA TYR A 5 1.38 -5.81 -1.17
C TYR A 5 2.85 -5.48 -0.95
N SER A 6 3.46 -6.06 0.06
CA SER A 6 4.89 -5.86 0.35
C SER A 6 5.77 -7.03 -0.11
N GLY A 7 5.18 -8.15 -0.51
CA GLY A 7 5.91 -9.39 -0.75
C GLY A 7 6.28 -10.17 0.51
N GLY A 8 5.99 -9.64 1.69
CA GLY A 8 6.17 -10.34 2.96
C GLY A 8 5.13 -11.45 3.18
N LEU A 9 5.33 -12.24 4.24
CA LEU A 9 4.45 -13.36 4.58
C LEU A 9 3.01 -12.91 4.81
N ASP A 10 2.82 -11.86 5.62
CA ASP A 10 1.50 -11.38 6.02
C ASP A 10 0.65 -10.97 4.82
N THR A 11 1.22 -10.14 3.93
CA THR A 11 0.49 -9.70 2.73
C THR A 11 0.30 -10.81 1.70
N SER A 12 1.20 -11.82 1.67
CA SER A 12 1.03 -12.99 0.79
C SER A 12 -0.13 -13.88 1.26
N ILE A 13 -0.33 -14.05 2.56
CA ILE A 13 -1.46 -14.82 3.11
C ILE A 13 -2.80 -14.11 2.85
N ILE A 14 -2.81 -12.78 2.81
CA ILE A 14 -4.03 -12.02 2.55
C ILE A 14 -4.60 -12.29 1.16
N ILE A 15 -3.76 -12.55 0.15
CA ILE A 15 -4.26 -12.83 -1.22
C ILE A 15 -5.24 -14.00 -1.24
N PRO A 16 -4.86 -15.23 -0.88
CA PRO A 16 -5.80 -16.37 -0.88
C PRO A 16 -6.94 -16.15 0.11
N TRP A 17 -6.69 -15.51 1.26
CA TRP A 17 -7.73 -15.23 2.23
C TRP A 17 -8.84 -14.32 1.65
N LEU A 18 -8.48 -13.27 0.88
CA LEU A 18 -9.46 -12.41 0.21
C LEU A 18 -10.25 -13.17 -0.85
N ILE A 19 -9.58 -14.03 -1.64
CA ILE A 19 -10.23 -14.84 -2.66
C ILE A 19 -11.26 -15.78 -2.01
N GLU A 20 -10.89 -16.47 -0.94
CA GLU A 20 -11.74 -17.44 -0.26
C GLU A 20 -12.94 -16.79 0.46
N ASN A 21 -12.75 -15.62 1.06
CA ASN A 21 -13.80 -15.00 1.89
C ASN A 21 -14.72 -14.04 1.12
N TYR A 22 -14.26 -13.50 -0.01
CA TYR A 22 -15.00 -12.50 -0.78
C TYR A 22 -15.34 -12.93 -2.22
N ASP A 23 -14.91 -14.14 -2.63
CA ASP A 23 -15.10 -14.66 -4.01
C ASP A 23 -14.75 -13.61 -5.07
N CYS A 24 -13.56 -13.04 -5.00
CA CYS A 24 -13.14 -11.92 -5.81
C CYS A 24 -11.74 -12.09 -6.42
N GLU A 25 -11.49 -11.37 -7.50
CA GLU A 25 -10.13 -11.20 -8.02
C GLU A 25 -9.33 -10.23 -7.16
N VAL A 26 -8.08 -10.59 -6.85
CA VAL A 26 -7.15 -9.76 -6.11
C VAL A 26 -6.06 -9.22 -7.02
N ILE A 27 -5.93 -7.90 -7.06
CA ILE A 27 -4.85 -7.18 -7.73
C ILE A 27 -3.85 -6.78 -6.66
N ALA A 28 -2.62 -7.28 -6.75
CA ALA A 28 -1.54 -6.87 -5.85
C ALA A 28 -0.93 -5.55 -6.31
N PHE A 29 -0.61 -4.67 -5.37
CA PHE A 29 0.08 -3.41 -5.64
C PHE A 29 1.25 -3.20 -4.69
N ALA A 30 2.45 -3.02 -5.22
CA ALA A 30 3.66 -2.70 -4.49
C ALA A 30 4.27 -1.38 -4.98
N ALA A 31 4.78 -0.58 -4.06
CA ALA A 31 5.43 0.69 -4.33
C ALA A 31 6.92 0.62 -3.96
N ASP A 32 7.79 0.93 -4.92
CA ASP A 32 9.20 1.21 -4.64
C ASP A 32 9.33 2.68 -4.21
N LEU A 33 9.69 2.89 -2.96
CA LEU A 33 9.95 4.19 -2.34
C LEU A 33 11.44 4.40 -2.03
N GLY A 34 12.31 3.49 -2.50
CA GLY A 34 13.74 3.49 -2.23
C GLY A 34 14.15 2.76 -0.95
N GLN A 35 13.31 1.86 -0.44
CA GLN A 35 13.68 0.98 0.67
C GLN A 35 14.73 -0.06 0.23
N ASN A 36 15.76 -0.27 1.07
CA ASN A 36 16.91 -1.12 0.73
C ASN A 36 16.55 -2.59 0.51
N ASP A 37 15.47 -3.05 1.10
CA ASP A 37 14.98 -4.42 1.04
C ASP A 37 13.88 -4.63 -0.02
N PHE A 38 13.69 -3.64 -0.92
CA PHE A 38 12.71 -3.80 -1.98
C PHE A 38 13.17 -4.90 -2.95
N PRO A 39 12.38 -5.95 -3.15
CA PRO A 39 12.74 -7.04 -4.03
C PRO A 39 12.82 -6.58 -5.49
N ASP A 40 13.48 -7.37 -6.33
CA ASP A 40 13.38 -7.17 -7.77
C ASP A 40 11.91 -7.17 -8.21
N ALA A 41 11.52 -6.15 -8.99
CA ALA A 41 10.12 -5.92 -9.36
C ALA A 41 9.48 -7.13 -10.05
N LYS A 42 10.25 -7.82 -10.93
CA LYS A 42 9.76 -9.01 -11.64
C LYS A 42 9.59 -10.21 -10.69
N ALA A 43 10.52 -10.39 -9.76
CA ALA A 43 10.42 -11.45 -8.75
C ALA A 43 9.22 -11.22 -7.83
N LEU A 44 8.96 -9.96 -7.45
CA LEU A 44 7.81 -9.59 -6.64
C LEU A 44 6.48 -9.82 -7.37
N GLU A 45 6.41 -9.39 -8.64
CA GLU A 45 5.26 -9.63 -9.50
C GLU A 45 4.97 -11.13 -9.64
N GLN A 46 5.99 -11.93 -9.98
CA GLN A 46 5.84 -13.38 -10.11
C GLN A 46 5.38 -14.04 -8.81
N LYS A 47 5.90 -13.57 -7.67
CA LYS A 47 5.49 -14.05 -6.35
C LYS A 47 4.00 -13.77 -6.09
N ALA A 48 3.53 -12.56 -6.38
CA ALA A 48 2.14 -12.19 -6.21
C ALA A 48 1.22 -13.07 -7.08
N LEU A 49 1.56 -13.25 -8.36
CA LEU A 49 0.81 -14.09 -9.30
C LEU A 49 0.78 -15.56 -8.85
N ASN A 50 1.92 -16.10 -8.43
CA ASN A 50 2.01 -17.48 -7.91
C ASN A 50 1.21 -17.69 -6.63
N THR A 51 0.93 -16.61 -5.88
CA THR A 51 0.14 -16.63 -4.65
C THR A 51 -1.37 -16.55 -4.92
N GLY A 52 -1.77 -16.23 -6.18
CA GLY A 52 -3.16 -16.21 -6.61
C GLY A 52 -3.66 -14.82 -7.03
N ALA A 53 -2.82 -13.78 -7.02
CA ALA A 53 -3.22 -12.49 -7.56
C ALA A 53 -3.50 -12.59 -9.07
N SER A 54 -4.57 -11.95 -9.54
CA SER A 54 -4.91 -11.89 -10.97
C SER A 54 -4.01 -10.93 -11.74
N LYS A 55 -3.52 -9.89 -11.07
CA LYS A 55 -2.56 -8.89 -11.59
C LYS A 55 -1.64 -8.41 -10.47
N CYS A 56 -0.47 -7.89 -10.85
CA CYS A 56 0.40 -7.20 -9.93
C CYS A 56 0.92 -5.89 -10.55
N TYR A 57 0.80 -4.80 -9.82
CA TYR A 57 1.39 -3.52 -10.16
C TYR A 57 2.58 -3.26 -9.26
N VAL A 58 3.76 -3.04 -9.85
CA VAL A 58 4.96 -2.60 -9.13
C VAL A 58 5.33 -1.23 -9.68
N LEU A 59 5.20 -0.19 -8.88
CA LEU A 59 5.42 1.19 -9.32
C LEU A 59 6.65 1.79 -8.64
N ASP A 60 7.52 2.41 -9.45
CA ASP A 60 8.62 3.25 -8.96
C ASP A 60 8.07 4.63 -8.59
N LEU A 61 7.93 4.89 -7.30
CA LEU A 61 7.44 6.14 -6.74
C LEU A 61 8.53 6.94 -6.01
N ARG A 62 9.80 6.55 -6.16
CA ARG A 62 10.95 7.17 -5.47
C ARG A 62 11.03 8.67 -5.69
N LYS A 63 10.84 9.10 -6.93
CA LYS A 63 10.91 10.52 -7.28
C LYS A 63 9.82 11.33 -6.57
N GLU A 64 8.56 10.92 -6.71
CA GLU A 64 7.43 11.60 -6.07
C GLU A 64 7.56 11.57 -4.55
N PHE A 65 7.98 10.44 -3.98
CA PHE A 65 8.21 10.31 -2.55
C PHE A 65 9.24 11.32 -2.04
N LEU A 66 10.37 11.46 -2.73
CA LEU A 66 11.41 12.43 -2.36
C LEU A 66 10.96 13.88 -2.53
N GLU A 67 10.40 14.22 -3.68
CA GLU A 67 10.07 15.61 -4.02
C GLU A 67 8.87 16.15 -3.25
N ASP A 68 7.81 15.38 -3.13
CA ASP A 68 6.52 15.85 -2.61
C ASP A 68 6.31 15.53 -1.12
N TYR A 69 7.06 14.58 -0.56
CA TYR A 69 6.89 14.16 0.84
C TYR A 69 8.15 14.35 1.68
N VAL A 70 9.30 13.82 1.25
CA VAL A 70 10.53 13.86 2.06
C VAL A 70 11.09 15.27 2.15
N TRP A 71 11.30 15.94 1.03
CA TRP A 71 11.87 17.30 1.03
C TRP A 71 11.05 18.34 1.76
N PRO A 72 9.72 18.41 1.62
CA PRO A 72 8.90 19.31 2.42
C PRO A 72 9.02 19.04 3.92
N THR A 73 9.05 17.76 4.32
CA THR A 73 9.21 17.34 5.72
C THR A 73 10.57 17.75 6.28
N VAL A 74 11.65 17.55 5.52
CA VAL A 74 13.01 17.96 5.89
C VAL A 74 13.11 19.48 6.02
N ARG A 75 12.57 20.24 5.05
CA ARG A 75 12.57 21.70 5.09
C ARG A 75 11.79 22.27 6.28
N ALA A 76 10.71 21.60 6.67
CA ALA A 76 9.93 21.96 7.84
C ALA A 76 10.62 21.59 9.17
N GLY A 77 11.72 20.84 9.14
CA GLY A 77 12.37 20.30 10.33
C GLY A 77 11.47 19.38 11.15
N ALA A 78 10.47 18.77 10.49
CA ALA A 78 9.44 17.99 11.15
C ALA A 78 10.02 16.70 11.74
N ARG A 79 9.82 16.52 13.04
CA ARG A 79 10.22 15.34 13.80
C ARG A 79 9.19 15.06 14.89
N TYR A 80 8.90 13.80 15.11
CA TYR A 80 8.06 13.40 16.23
C TYR A 80 8.97 13.10 17.45
N GLU A 81 8.66 13.75 18.58
CA GLU A 81 9.42 13.64 19.82
C GLU A 81 10.95 13.87 19.67
N ASN A 82 11.34 14.75 18.76
CA ASN A 82 12.72 15.11 18.43
C ASN A 82 13.60 13.96 17.87
N THR A 83 13.07 12.77 17.68
CA THR A 83 13.84 11.58 17.26
C THR A 83 13.32 10.94 15.98
N TYR A 84 12.02 10.74 15.86
CA TYR A 84 11.44 10.02 14.73
C TYR A 84 11.24 10.91 13.49
N LEU A 85 11.85 10.53 12.38
CA LEU A 85 11.87 11.32 11.13
C LEU A 85 10.63 11.14 10.23
N LEU A 86 9.58 10.51 10.72
CA LEU A 86 8.26 10.39 10.10
C LEU A 86 8.22 9.61 8.75
N GLY A 87 9.25 8.83 8.41
CA GLY A 87 9.33 8.14 7.12
C GLY A 87 8.09 7.31 6.76
N THR A 88 7.66 6.42 7.66
CA THR A 88 6.42 5.63 7.46
C THR A 88 5.16 6.47 7.50
N SER A 89 5.19 7.62 8.20
CA SER A 89 4.00 8.48 8.35
C SER A 89 3.53 9.07 7.01
N PHE A 90 4.43 9.40 6.11
CA PHE A 90 4.09 9.94 4.80
C PHE A 90 4.27 8.91 3.66
N ALA A 91 4.97 7.78 3.88
CA ALA A 91 5.03 6.69 2.93
C ALA A 91 3.65 6.02 2.73
N ARG A 92 2.92 5.74 3.82
CA ARG A 92 1.62 5.06 3.76
C ARG A 92 0.55 5.85 2.97
N PRO A 93 0.41 7.17 3.15
CA PRO A 93 -0.50 7.98 2.31
C PRO A 93 -0.15 7.92 0.82
N LEU A 94 1.12 7.93 0.45
CA LEU A 94 1.52 7.81 -0.95
C LEU A 94 1.15 6.44 -1.53
N ILE A 95 1.40 5.36 -0.81
CA ILE A 95 0.98 4.02 -1.21
C ILE A 95 -0.55 3.97 -1.37
N ALA A 96 -1.30 4.43 -0.38
CA ALA A 96 -2.76 4.46 -0.42
C ALA A 96 -3.31 5.29 -1.59
N LYS A 97 -2.69 6.44 -1.90
CA LYS A 97 -3.04 7.26 -3.06
C LYS A 97 -2.97 6.48 -4.38
N TYR A 98 -1.91 5.75 -4.59
CA TYR A 98 -1.75 4.95 -5.82
C TYR A 98 -2.64 3.72 -5.82
N GLN A 99 -2.90 3.13 -4.68
CA GLN A 99 -3.83 2.02 -4.54
C GLN A 99 -5.26 2.43 -4.94
N VAL A 100 -5.72 3.62 -4.52
CA VAL A 100 -7.01 4.18 -4.96
C VAL A 100 -7.02 4.41 -6.47
N LYS A 101 -5.98 5.01 -7.05
CA LYS A 101 -5.87 5.21 -8.50
C LYS A 101 -5.94 3.89 -9.28
N ILE A 102 -5.31 2.83 -8.78
CA ILE A 102 -5.38 1.51 -9.39
C ILE A 102 -6.79 0.93 -9.25
N ALA A 103 -7.42 1.08 -8.07
CA ALA A 103 -8.77 0.62 -7.84
C ALA A 103 -9.76 1.28 -8.82
N GLU A 104 -9.66 2.58 -9.02
CA GLU A 104 -10.48 3.32 -9.99
C GLU A 104 -10.22 2.86 -11.43
N LYS A 105 -8.95 2.70 -11.82
CA LYS A 105 -8.55 2.22 -13.15
C LYS A 105 -9.08 0.83 -13.46
N GLU A 106 -9.05 -0.06 -12.49
CA GLU A 106 -9.47 -1.46 -12.64
C GLU A 106 -10.97 -1.69 -12.31
N GLY A 107 -11.70 -0.65 -11.92
CA GLY A 107 -13.09 -0.77 -11.51
C GLY A 107 -13.29 -1.61 -10.24
N ALA A 108 -12.29 -1.64 -9.37
CA ALA A 108 -12.35 -2.39 -8.12
C ALA A 108 -13.25 -1.67 -7.11
N TYR A 109 -14.09 -2.42 -6.41
CA TYR A 109 -15.00 -1.88 -5.39
C TYR A 109 -14.36 -1.73 -4.01
N ALA A 110 -13.22 -2.39 -3.77
CA ALA A 110 -12.58 -2.42 -2.47
C ALA A 110 -11.05 -2.31 -2.56
N VAL A 111 -10.46 -1.81 -1.49
CA VAL A 111 -9.02 -1.80 -1.20
C VAL A 111 -8.72 -2.59 0.06
N ALA A 112 -7.58 -3.26 0.11
CA ALA A 112 -7.18 -4.05 1.26
C ALA A 112 -5.74 -3.73 1.70
N HIS A 113 -5.45 -3.88 2.98
CA HIS A 113 -4.10 -3.73 3.54
C HIS A 113 -3.86 -4.69 4.70
N GLY A 114 -2.59 -4.99 4.96
CA GLY A 114 -2.16 -5.86 6.05
C GLY A 114 -1.63 -5.10 7.28
N ALA A 115 -2.04 -3.85 7.48
CA ALA A 115 -1.68 -3.11 8.68
C ALA A 115 -2.49 -3.63 9.88
N THR A 116 -1.81 -3.82 11.01
CA THR A 116 -2.43 -4.28 12.25
C THR A 116 -3.48 -3.30 12.74
N GLY A 117 -4.61 -3.82 13.19
CA GLY A 117 -5.72 -3.03 13.73
C GLY A 117 -5.30 -2.16 14.92
N LYS A 118 -5.88 -0.95 15.02
CA LYS A 118 -5.57 0.09 16.03
C LYS A 118 -4.13 0.64 15.93
N GLY A 119 -3.43 0.36 14.83
CA GLY A 119 -2.08 0.88 14.57
C GLY A 119 -2.09 2.18 13.77
N ASN A 120 -1.00 2.95 13.89
CA ASN A 120 -0.84 4.19 13.14
C ASN A 120 -0.88 3.98 11.61
N ASP A 121 -0.38 2.85 11.12
CA ASP A 121 -0.35 2.56 9.69
C ASP A 121 -1.76 2.29 9.15
N GLN A 122 -2.63 1.60 9.90
CA GLN A 122 -4.04 1.45 9.57
C GLN A 122 -4.70 2.81 9.36
N VAL A 123 -4.58 3.70 10.35
CA VAL A 123 -5.17 5.06 10.29
C VAL A 123 -4.68 5.83 9.06
N ARG A 124 -3.40 5.75 8.73
CA ARG A 124 -2.82 6.43 7.56
C ARG A 124 -3.39 5.92 6.24
N PHE A 125 -3.56 4.61 6.10
CA PHE A 125 -4.20 4.02 4.94
C PHE A 125 -5.66 4.46 4.84
N GLU A 126 -6.44 4.21 5.87
CA GLU A 126 -7.90 4.41 5.85
C GLU A 126 -8.30 5.88 5.69
N LEU A 127 -7.61 6.82 6.38
CA LEU A 127 -7.85 8.25 6.18
C LEU A 127 -7.56 8.69 4.74
N THR A 128 -6.52 8.13 4.12
CA THR A 128 -6.19 8.46 2.73
C THR A 128 -7.24 7.91 1.77
N TYR A 129 -7.72 6.68 1.98
CA TYR A 129 -8.80 6.12 1.17
C TYR A 129 -10.09 6.94 1.31
N ALA A 130 -10.48 7.27 2.53
CA ALA A 130 -11.67 8.08 2.80
C ALA A 130 -11.59 9.48 2.17
N ALA A 131 -10.40 10.10 2.18
CA ALA A 131 -10.19 11.41 1.57
C ALA A 131 -10.23 11.40 0.05
N MET A 132 -9.74 10.31 -0.58
CA MET A 132 -9.63 10.22 -2.04
C MET A 132 -10.87 9.61 -2.70
N ASN A 133 -11.38 8.52 -2.15
CA ASN A 133 -12.58 7.86 -2.67
C ASN A 133 -13.35 7.16 -1.54
N PRO A 134 -14.26 7.86 -0.86
CA PRO A 134 -15.03 7.31 0.26
C PRO A 134 -16.04 6.21 -0.14
N LYS A 135 -16.15 5.90 -1.43
CA LYS A 135 -17.03 4.81 -1.91
C LYS A 135 -16.34 3.45 -1.91
N LEU A 136 -15.00 3.43 -1.81
CA LEU A 136 -14.26 2.19 -1.75
C LEU A 136 -14.46 1.52 -0.38
N GLU A 137 -14.76 0.24 -0.41
CA GLU A 137 -14.76 -0.60 0.78
C GLU A 137 -13.32 -0.83 1.25
N VAL A 138 -13.08 -0.78 2.57
CA VAL A 138 -11.75 -1.03 3.14
C VAL A 138 -11.76 -2.35 3.88
N ILE A 139 -10.86 -3.25 3.51
CA ILE A 139 -10.72 -4.57 4.12
C ILE A 139 -9.36 -4.68 4.80
N ALA A 140 -9.38 -4.86 6.11
CA ALA A 140 -8.21 -5.00 6.96
C ALA A 140 -8.34 -6.30 7.79
N PRO A 141 -7.75 -7.42 7.33
CA PRO A 141 -7.92 -8.73 7.98
C PRO A 141 -7.30 -8.85 9.38
N TRP A 142 -6.37 -7.98 9.77
CA TRP A 142 -5.63 -8.02 11.04
C TRP A 142 -6.17 -7.15 12.15
#